data_0316374d07b3f52e918f88b4347a3a61
#
_entry.id   0316374d07b3f52e918f88b4347a3a61
#
_cell.length_a   1.000
_cell.length_b   1.000
_cell.length_c   1.000
_cell.angle_alpha   90.00
_cell.angle_beta   90.00
_cell.angle_gamma   90.00
#
_symmetry.space_group_name_H-M   'P 1'
#
loop_
_entity.id
_entity.type
_entity.pdbx_description
1 polymer ?
#
loop_
_entity_poly.entity_id
_entity_poly.type
_entity_poly.pdbx_seq_one_letter_code
_entity_poly.pdbx_strand_id
1 'polypeptide(L)'
;MHWTQLLSDRRLGADRAERPQSRGWARSDFERDYDRLVFSPAFRRLQNKTQVFPLPGNIFVHNRLTHSLEVSCLGRSLGNIVGEVLSERYPTDRETPFRSGISAIVSAACLAHDMGNPPFGHSGERAISAYFGEGPGKRWEPLVRAEGGRWEDFLYFEGNANAFRLLTHQFRGRRPGGFALTYSTVASIVKYPYSSLLAGGKSKFGFFATEEETMKEVATELGLERRTASALSYARHPLVYLVEAADDICYQIMDIEDAAKLHILSREEARGLLSAFFSEDELREVQQGLRHITDPNEQTAYLRSKVINLLVEEAAGIFLDAEQAILAGTFSGSLIHHLEPRTKAAYEACSQTAYARIYRAREVVDVELAGHRIFTALLDQLLEAQLHPDYQYSRTLLSRVSSQYEMGQSSMYGRIQSTLDYISGMTDIYALDLYRRITGMNLPAV
;
A
#
# COMPACT_ATOMS: atom_id res chain seq x y z
N MET A 1 0.81 -20.30 -14.03
CA MET A 1 2.06 -19.54 -13.79
C MET A 1 3.14 -20.48 -13.27
N HIS A 2 4.43 -20.13 -13.44
CA HIS A 2 5.57 -20.97 -13.04
C HIS A 2 6.54 -20.17 -12.17
N TRP A 3 7.03 -20.76 -11.08
CA TRP A 3 7.91 -20.08 -10.12
C TRP A 3 9.20 -19.54 -10.72
N THR A 4 9.83 -20.27 -11.64
CA THR A 4 11.05 -19.84 -12.34
C THR A 4 10.90 -18.52 -13.09
N GLN A 5 9.69 -18.26 -13.62
CA GLN A 5 9.39 -17.02 -14.33
C GLN A 5 8.89 -15.94 -13.37
N LEU A 6 8.13 -16.32 -12.33
CA LEU A 6 7.59 -15.40 -11.33
C LEU A 6 8.68 -14.74 -10.46
N LEU A 7 9.81 -15.41 -10.23
CA LEU A 7 10.93 -14.89 -9.43
C LEU A 7 12.03 -14.29 -10.33
N SER A 8 11.66 -13.38 -11.24
CA SER A 8 12.56 -12.68 -12.14
C SER A 8 13.36 -11.58 -11.41
N ASP A 9 14.68 -11.63 -11.48
CA ASP A 9 15.61 -10.62 -10.97
C ASP A 9 15.81 -9.43 -11.94
N ARG A 10 15.20 -9.49 -13.13
CA ARG A 10 15.24 -8.41 -14.11
C ARG A 10 14.57 -7.16 -13.55
N ARG A 11 15.13 -6.00 -13.94
CA ARG A 11 14.69 -4.69 -13.45
C ARG A 11 13.89 -3.94 -14.50
N LEU A 12 12.82 -3.31 -14.07
CA LEU A 12 12.03 -2.41 -14.92
C LEU A 12 12.91 -1.26 -15.44
N GLY A 13 12.85 -0.98 -16.75
CA GLY A 13 13.60 0.08 -17.41
C GLY A 13 15.10 -0.18 -17.60
N ALA A 14 15.60 -1.39 -17.30
CA ALA A 14 16.98 -1.78 -17.61
C ALA A 14 17.07 -2.42 -19.00
N ASP A 15 18.07 -2.01 -19.79
CA ASP A 15 18.36 -2.67 -21.06
C ASP A 15 18.75 -4.15 -20.85
N ARG A 16 18.26 -5.03 -21.75
CA ARG A 16 18.58 -6.46 -21.70
C ARG A 16 20.08 -6.77 -21.75
N ALA A 17 20.88 -5.85 -22.28
CA ALA A 17 22.33 -5.99 -22.42
C ALA A 17 23.12 -5.57 -21.16
N GLU A 18 22.54 -4.79 -20.28
CA GLU A 18 23.17 -4.32 -19.04
C GLU A 18 22.85 -5.28 -17.87
N ARG A 19 23.28 -6.52 -17.93
CA ARG A 19 23.51 -7.27 -16.68
C ARG A 19 24.84 -6.78 -16.11
N PRO A 20 24.88 -6.01 -15.02
CA PRO A 20 26.11 -5.86 -14.28
C PRO A 20 26.47 -7.28 -13.84
N GLN A 21 27.60 -7.81 -14.35
CA GLN A 21 28.18 -9.02 -13.76
C GLN A 21 28.28 -8.74 -12.25
N SER A 22 27.43 -9.38 -11.47
CA SER A 22 27.51 -9.32 -10.03
C SER A 22 28.92 -9.80 -9.67
N ARG A 23 29.79 -8.87 -9.30
CA ARG A 23 31.11 -9.18 -8.78
C ARG A 23 30.89 -9.89 -7.45
N GLY A 24 30.50 -11.17 -7.44
CA GLY A 24 30.54 -12.07 -6.29
C GLY A 24 30.07 -11.54 -4.91
N TRP A 25 29.36 -10.42 -4.87
CA TRP A 25 28.91 -9.78 -3.63
C TRP A 25 27.58 -10.37 -3.19
N ALA A 26 27.47 -10.64 -1.91
CA ALA A 26 26.46 -11.45 -1.26
C ALA A 26 25.00 -10.93 -1.31
N ARG A 27 24.70 -9.79 -1.95
CA ARG A 27 23.33 -9.24 -2.01
C ARG A 27 22.66 -9.51 -3.34
N SER A 28 21.46 -10.13 -3.28
CA SER A 28 20.58 -10.35 -4.42
C SER A 28 20.00 -9.04 -4.95
N ASP A 29 19.45 -9.06 -6.17
CA ASP A 29 18.75 -7.90 -6.72
C ASP A 29 17.46 -7.60 -5.97
N PHE A 30 16.82 -8.59 -5.36
CA PHE A 30 15.63 -8.41 -4.51
C PHE A 30 15.95 -7.70 -3.20
N GLU A 31 17.09 -7.99 -2.55
CA GLU A 31 17.54 -7.25 -1.36
C GLU A 31 17.88 -5.79 -1.69
N ARG A 32 18.40 -5.52 -2.89
CA ARG A 32 18.63 -4.16 -3.37
C ARG A 32 17.33 -3.39 -3.59
N ASP A 33 16.22 -4.06 -3.90
CA ASP A 33 14.92 -3.41 -3.99
C ASP A 33 14.48 -2.86 -2.64
N TYR A 34 14.66 -3.64 -1.58
CA TYR A 34 14.42 -3.19 -0.21
C TYR A 34 15.23 -1.92 0.12
N ASP A 35 16.54 -1.95 -0.16
CA ASP A 35 17.41 -0.79 0.06
C ASP A 35 16.93 0.44 -0.71
N ARG A 36 16.58 0.29 -2.00
CA ARG A 36 16.10 1.40 -2.84
C ARG A 36 14.85 2.06 -2.28
N LEU A 37 13.94 1.26 -1.71
CA LEU A 37 12.71 1.75 -1.10
C LEU A 37 13.01 2.50 0.20
N VAL A 38 13.76 1.92 1.13
CA VAL A 38 14.07 2.52 2.43
C VAL A 38 14.82 3.86 2.29
N PHE A 39 15.76 3.95 1.35
CA PHE A 39 16.51 5.19 1.12
C PHE A 39 15.74 6.25 0.32
N SER A 40 14.55 5.94 -0.18
CA SER A 40 13.78 6.86 -1.00
C SER A 40 13.12 7.98 -0.18
N PRO A 41 13.03 9.21 -0.73
CA PRO A 41 12.24 10.27 -0.10
C PRO A 41 10.75 9.93 0.02
N ALA A 42 10.21 9.10 -0.89
CA ALA A 42 8.82 8.69 -0.86
C ALA A 42 8.52 7.82 0.37
N PHE A 43 9.39 6.87 0.71
CA PHE A 43 9.25 6.06 1.91
C PHE A 43 9.37 6.91 3.19
N ARG A 44 10.33 7.85 3.25
CA ARG A 44 10.49 8.75 4.41
C ARG A 44 9.25 9.61 4.67
N ARG A 45 8.50 10.00 3.63
CA ARG A 45 7.26 10.77 3.80
C ARG A 45 6.15 10.03 4.53
N LEU A 46 6.20 8.70 4.58
CA LEU A 46 5.25 7.88 5.35
C LEU A 46 5.27 8.20 6.86
N GLN A 47 6.41 8.70 7.39
CA GLN A 47 6.53 9.10 8.79
C GLN A 47 5.48 10.14 9.21
N ASN A 48 5.09 11.03 8.29
CA ASN A 48 4.12 12.10 8.55
C ASN A 48 2.82 11.91 7.75
N LYS A 49 2.45 10.66 7.52
CA LYS A 49 1.14 10.25 6.99
C LYS A 49 0.40 9.43 8.04
N THR A 50 -0.84 9.80 8.29
CA THR A 50 -1.74 9.10 9.23
C THR A 50 -2.00 7.67 8.77
N GLN A 51 -1.93 6.70 9.68
CA GLN A 51 -2.44 5.35 9.45
C GLN A 51 -3.94 5.29 9.72
N VAL A 52 -4.34 5.42 10.97
CA VAL A 52 -5.74 5.49 11.41
C VAL A 52 -5.98 6.76 12.22
N PHE A 53 -5.17 7.01 13.22
CA PHE A 53 -5.33 8.13 14.15
C PHE A 53 -4.57 9.37 13.68
N PRO A 54 -5.15 10.58 13.87
CA PRO A 54 -4.53 11.81 13.40
C PRO A 54 -3.17 12.06 14.04
N LEU A 55 -2.22 12.51 13.19
CA LEU A 55 -0.95 13.05 13.63
C LEU A 55 -1.15 14.50 14.10
N PRO A 56 -0.49 15.00 15.10
CA PRO A 56 0.52 14.54 16.03
C PRO A 56 0.07 14.56 17.50
N GLY A 57 -1.09 14.06 17.82
CA GLY A 57 -1.59 14.08 19.21
C GLY A 57 -0.88 13.09 20.13
N ASN A 58 -0.43 11.97 19.61
CA ASN A 58 0.20 10.91 20.38
C ASN A 58 1.31 10.21 19.58
N ILE A 59 2.54 10.29 20.05
CA ILE A 59 3.72 9.67 19.42
C ILE A 59 3.78 8.15 19.59
N PHE A 60 2.90 7.57 20.39
CA PHE A 60 2.88 6.13 20.71
C PHE A 60 1.95 5.32 19.79
N VAL A 61 1.22 5.97 18.87
CA VAL A 61 0.41 5.29 17.88
C VAL A 61 1.15 5.15 16.55
N HIS A 62 0.75 4.17 15.75
CA HIS A 62 1.40 3.86 14.50
C HIS A 62 1.16 4.96 13.44
N ASN A 63 2.22 5.31 12.72
CA ASN A 63 2.15 6.05 11.47
C ASN A 63 2.44 5.09 10.30
N ARG A 64 2.27 5.54 9.06
CA ARG A 64 2.46 4.65 7.89
C ARG A 64 3.87 4.11 7.75
N LEU A 65 4.89 4.83 8.24
CA LEU A 65 6.28 4.34 8.16
C LEU A 65 6.51 3.19 9.14
N THR A 66 6.07 3.32 10.39
CA THR A 66 6.21 2.24 11.39
C THR A 66 5.38 1.03 10.98
N HIS A 67 4.14 1.24 10.52
CA HIS A 67 3.30 0.19 9.97
C HIS A 67 3.98 -0.54 8.79
N SER A 68 4.49 0.17 7.78
CA SER A 68 5.17 -0.46 6.65
C SER A 68 6.40 -1.28 7.06
N LEU A 69 7.13 -0.86 8.10
CA LEU A 69 8.25 -1.63 8.66
C LEU A 69 7.77 -2.92 9.34
N GLU A 70 6.69 -2.84 10.10
CA GLU A 70 6.09 -4.00 10.80
C GLU A 70 5.52 -5.00 9.80
N VAL A 71 4.75 -4.53 8.81
CA VAL A 71 4.25 -5.36 7.71
C VAL A 71 5.41 -6.03 6.96
N SER A 72 6.51 -5.30 6.74
CA SER A 72 7.72 -5.86 6.11
C SER A 72 8.38 -6.95 6.96
N CYS A 73 8.37 -6.82 8.28
CA CYS A 73 8.86 -7.88 9.19
C CYS A 73 8.00 -9.14 9.11
N LEU A 74 6.67 -8.98 9.09
CA LEU A 74 5.74 -10.11 8.96
C LEU A 74 5.86 -10.75 7.58
N GLY A 75 5.90 -9.94 6.52
CA GLY A 75 6.08 -10.41 5.15
C GLY A 75 7.37 -11.20 4.96
N ARG A 76 8.47 -10.76 5.60
CA ARG A 76 9.73 -11.52 5.63
C ARG A 76 9.56 -12.87 6.31
N SER A 77 8.83 -12.94 7.43
CA SER A 77 8.57 -14.18 8.15
C SER A 77 7.74 -15.16 7.31
N LEU A 78 6.64 -14.68 6.72
CA LEU A 78 5.83 -15.45 5.76
C LEU A 78 6.67 -15.96 4.59
N GLY A 79 7.47 -15.06 3.99
CA GLY A 79 8.35 -15.40 2.87
C GLY A 79 9.43 -16.42 3.22
N ASN A 80 9.95 -16.42 4.45
CA ASN A 80 10.91 -17.42 4.92
C ASN A 80 10.24 -18.79 5.06
N ILE A 81 9.08 -18.89 5.71
CA ILE A 81 8.35 -20.16 5.90
C ILE A 81 8.00 -20.76 4.52
N VAL A 82 7.38 -19.96 3.66
CA VAL A 82 6.97 -20.41 2.32
C VAL A 82 8.17 -20.77 1.46
N GLY A 83 9.22 -19.94 1.47
CA GLY A 83 10.44 -20.16 0.68
C GLY A 83 11.19 -21.44 1.08
N GLU A 84 11.21 -21.77 2.37
CA GLU A 84 11.82 -23.00 2.88
C GLU A 84 11.08 -24.22 2.32
N VAL A 85 9.75 -24.28 2.51
CA VAL A 85 8.91 -25.41 2.08
C VAL A 85 8.94 -25.55 0.55
N LEU A 86 8.87 -24.45 -0.21
CA LEU A 86 8.95 -24.53 -1.68
C LEU A 86 10.31 -25.00 -2.16
N SER A 87 11.40 -24.62 -1.49
CA SER A 87 12.74 -25.13 -1.84
C SER A 87 12.88 -26.64 -1.65
N GLU A 88 12.18 -27.22 -0.66
CA GLU A 88 12.12 -28.66 -0.45
C GLU A 88 11.17 -29.35 -1.44
N ARG A 89 10.07 -28.69 -1.80
CA ARG A 89 9.08 -29.21 -2.76
C ARG A 89 9.62 -29.26 -4.19
N TYR A 90 10.54 -28.33 -4.53
CA TYR A 90 11.16 -28.23 -5.86
C TYR A 90 12.71 -28.42 -5.81
N PRO A 91 13.22 -29.55 -5.37
CA PRO A 91 14.66 -29.73 -5.12
C PRO A 91 15.53 -29.75 -6.38
N THR A 92 14.92 -29.97 -7.55
CA THR A 92 15.63 -30.00 -8.84
C THR A 92 15.79 -28.60 -9.43
N ASP A 93 15.02 -27.61 -8.97
CA ASP A 93 15.06 -26.23 -9.41
C ASP A 93 16.01 -25.40 -8.53
N ARG A 94 17.33 -25.67 -8.68
CA ARG A 94 18.37 -25.01 -7.87
C ARG A 94 18.64 -23.57 -8.25
N GLU A 95 18.20 -23.13 -9.42
CA GLU A 95 18.40 -21.76 -9.91
C GLU A 95 17.31 -20.82 -9.40
N THR A 96 16.14 -21.34 -9.04
CA THR A 96 15.05 -20.54 -8.50
C THR A 96 15.32 -20.15 -7.05
N PRO A 97 15.38 -18.86 -6.72
CA PRO A 97 15.79 -18.39 -5.39
C PRO A 97 14.64 -18.45 -4.37
N PHE A 98 14.12 -19.65 -4.09
CA PHE A 98 12.97 -19.81 -3.20
C PHE A 98 13.24 -19.24 -1.79
N ARG A 99 14.31 -19.67 -1.13
CA ARG A 99 14.57 -19.30 0.27
C ARG A 99 14.83 -17.81 0.46
N SER A 100 15.82 -17.27 -0.24
CA SER A 100 16.20 -15.86 -0.07
C SER A 100 15.40 -14.90 -0.92
N GLY A 101 14.96 -15.33 -2.12
CA GLY A 101 14.25 -14.49 -3.07
C GLY A 101 12.84 -14.16 -2.63
N ILE A 102 12.04 -15.16 -2.24
CA ILE A 102 10.64 -14.94 -1.80
C ILE A 102 10.61 -14.01 -0.60
N SER A 103 11.42 -14.27 0.41
CA SER A 103 11.48 -13.45 1.61
C SER A 103 11.88 -12.00 1.31
N ALA A 104 12.87 -11.78 0.46
CA ALA A 104 13.33 -10.44 0.09
C ALA A 104 12.27 -9.69 -0.75
N ILE A 105 11.65 -10.37 -1.73
CA ILE A 105 10.58 -9.79 -2.56
C ILE A 105 9.39 -9.36 -1.69
N VAL A 106 8.87 -10.27 -0.85
CA VAL A 106 7.70 -9.98 0.00
C VAL A 106 8.03 -8.87 0.98
N SER A 107 9.20 -8.90 1.62
CA SER A 107 9.65 -7.84 2.53
C SER A 107 9.71 -6.47 1.84
N ALA A 108 10.27 -6.40 0.63
CA ALA A 108 10.34 -5.16 -0.15
C ALA A 108 8.95 -4.69 -0.61
N ALA A 109 8.10 -5.60 -1.07
CA ALA A 109 6.74 -5.29 -1.48
C ALA A 109 5.90 -4.75 -0.31
N CYS A 110 6.05 -5.35 0.87
CA CYS A 110 5.43 -4.87 2.11
C CYS A 110 5.87 -3.45 2.50
N LEU A 111 7.15 -3.09 2.30
CA LEU A 111 7.59 -1.69 2.52
C LEU A 111 6.87 -0.70 1.59
N ALA A 112 6.61 -1.14 0.36
CA ALA A 112 6.10 -0.26 -0.69
C ALA A 112 4.57 -0.17 -0.74
N HIS A 113 3.83 -1.09 -0.10
CA HIS A 113 2.39 -1.24 -0.28
C HIS A 113 1.61 0.05 0.00
N ASP A 114 2.03 0.82 1.00
CA ASP A 114 1.39 2.06 1.44
C ASP A 114 1.99 3.35 0.83
N MET A 115 3.03 3.24 -0.02
CA MET A 115 3.73 4.42 -0.54
C MET A 115 2.88 5.29 -1.47
N GLY A 116 1.85 4.71 -2.08
CA GLY A 116 0.91 5.40 -2.97
C GLY A 116 -0.23 6.11 -2.27
N ASN A 117 -0.45 5.90 -0.99
CA ASN A 117 -1.53 6.53 -0.26
C ASN A 117 -1.35 8.06 -0.20
N PRO A 118 -2.41 8.83 -0.50
CA PRO A 118 -2.36 10.28 -0.37
C PRO A 118 -2.33 10.71 1.11
N PRO A 119 -2.11 12.00 1.40
CA PRO A 119 -2.36 12.54 2.74
C PRO A 119 -3.73 12.11 3.28
N PHE A 120 -3.82 11.90 4.58
CA PHE A 120 -5.04 11.43 5.27
C PHE A 120 -5.53 10.03 4.83
N GLY A 121 -4.70 9.26 4.13
CA GLY A 121 -4.95 7.86 3.77
C GLY A 121 -6.23 7.65 2.98
N HIS A 122 -7.07 6.70 3.41
CA HIS A 122 -8.35 6.39 2.75
C HIS A 122 -9.33 7.57 2.74
N SER A 123 -9.26 8.48 3.72
CA SER A 123 -10.04 9.71 3.69
C SER A 123 -9.61 10.63 2.54
N GLY A 124 -8.30 10.68 2.26
CA GLY A 124 -7.76 11.37 1.10
C GLY A 124 -8.19 10.74 -0.23
N GLU A 125 -8.18 9.41 -0.34
CA GLU A 125 -8.70 8.70 -1.54
C GLU A 125 -10.16 9.05 -1.80
N ARG A 126 -11.00 8.95 -0.75
CA ARG A 126 -12.42 9.33 -0.85
C ARG A 126 -12.62 10.79 -1.22
N ALA A 127 -11.81 11.70 -0.66
CA ALA A 127 -11.88 13.12 -0.98
C ALA A 127 -11.53 13.42 -2.45
N ILE A 128 -10.50 12.74 -3.00
CA ILE A 128 -10.15 12.84 -4.41
C ILE A 128 -11.27 12.29 -5.30
N SER A 129 -11.77 11.10 -5.00
CA SER A 129 -12.87 10.47 -5.75
C SER A 129 -14.15 11.31 -5.71
N ALA A 130 -14.52 11.86 -4.55
CA ALA A 130 -15.66 12.74 -4.40
C ALA A 130 -15.49 14.06 -5.16
N TYR A 131 -14.27 14.63 -5.18
CA TYR A 131 -13.99 15.84 -5.95
C TYR A 131 -14.31 15.66 -7.45
N PHE A 132 -13.93 14.52 -8.04
CA PHE A 132 -14.19 14.22 -9.44
C PHE A 132 -15.59 13.62 -9.69
N GLY A 133 -16.17 12.90 -8.73
CA GLY A 133 -17.47 12.24 -8.87
C GLY A 133 -18.67 13.15 -8.70
N GLU A 134 -18.67 13.96 -7.65
CA GLU A 134 -19.79 14.80 -7.24
C GLU A 134 -19.41 16.26 -6.94
N GLY A 135 -18.10 16.53 -6.80
CA GLY A 135 -17.56 17.85 -6.49
C GLY A 135 -17.26 18.72 -7.73
N PRO A 136 -16.51 19.82 -7.50
CA PRO A 136 -16.21 20.80 -8.57
C PRO A 136 -15.40 20.21 -9.73
N GLY A 137 -14.62 19.16 -9.48
CA GLY A 137 -13.80 18.50 -10.50
C GLY A 137 -14.59 17.81 -11.61
N LYS A 138 -15.86 17.47 -11.35
CA LYS A 138 -16.74 16.83 -12.34
C LYS A 138 -16.87 17.63 -13.63
N ARG A 139 -16.71 18.95 -13.58
CA ARG A 139 -16.72 19.84 -14.76
C ARG A 139 -15.70 19.46 -15.82
N TRP A 140 -14.62 18.75 -15.47
CA TRP A 140 -13.55 18.35 -16.38
C TRP A 140 -13.81 17.03 -17.11
N GLU A 141 -14.81 16.25 -16.69
CA GLU A 141 -15.14 14.96 -17.31
C GLU A 141 -15.35 15.05 -18.82
N PRO A 142 -16.17 15.99 -19.36
CA PRO A 142 -16.39 16.07 -20.80
C PRO A 142 -15.10 16.33 -21.58
N LEU A 143 -14.21 17.17 -21.06
CA LEU A 143 -12.94 17.48 -21.71
C LEU A 143 -11.97 16.29 -21.68
N VAL A 144 -11.81 15.65 -20.54
CA VAL A 144 -10.97 14.46 -20.39
C VAL A 144 -11.42 13.36 -21.35
N ARG A 145 -12.74 13.09 -21.43
CA ARG A 145 -13.28 12.07 -22.34
C ARG A 145 -13.14 12.46 -23.81
N ALA A 146 -13.30 13.73 -24.15
CA ALA A 146 -13.12 14.22 -25.52
C ALA A 146 -11.66 14.09 -26.00
N GLU A 147 -10.69 14.21 -25.09
CA GLU A 147 -9.28 13.99 -25.36
C GLU A 147 -8.87 12.50 -25.33
N GLY A 148 -9.81 11.57 -25.12
CA GLY A 148 -9.56 10.13 -25.03
C GLY A 148 -8.99 9.68 -23.67
N GLY A 149 -8.99 10.55 -22.67
CA GLY A 149 -8.55 10.24 -21.32
C GLY A 149 -9.58 9.38 -20.57
N ARG A 150 -9.09 8.63 -19.59
CA ARG A 150 -9.91 7.72 -18.78
C ARG A 150 -10.37 8.43 -17.50
N TRP A 151 -11.66 8.77 -17.45
CA TRP A 151 -12.23 9.45 -16.29
C TRP A 151 -12.34 8.57 -15.04
N GLU A 152 -12.52 7.27 -15.24
CA GLU A 152 -12.62 6.25 -14.20
C GLU A 152 -11.38 6.20 -13.30
N ASP A 153 -10.21 6.58 -13.80
CA ASP A 153 -8.96 6.66 -13.04
C ASP A 153 -9.05 7.67 -11.89
N PHE A 154 -9.82 8.74 -12.08
CA PHE A 154 -10.01 9.81 -11.09
C PHE A 154 -11.24 9.57 -10.23
N LEU A 155 -12.30 9.02 -10.85
CA LEU A 155 -13.55 8.70 -10.17
C LEU A 155 -13.35 7.65 -9.06
N TYR A 156 -12.42 6.72 -9.29
CA TYR A 156 -12.12 5.62 -8.38
C TYR A 156 -10.70 5.71 -7.82
N PHE A 157 -10.14 6.91 -7.68
CA PHE A 157 -8.75 7.08 -7.25
C PHE A 157 -8.38 6.12 -6.09
N GLU A 158 -7.25 5.42 -6.25
CA GLU A 158 -6.89 4.29 -5.40
C GLU A 158 -5.39 4.28 -5.11
N GLY A 159 -5.02 4.12 -3.82
CA GLY A 159 -3.63 4.18 -3.36
C GLY A 159 -2.74 3.09 -3.94
N ASN A 160 -3.26 1.87 -4.19
CA ASN A 160 -2.46 0.81 -4.82
C ASN A 160 -2.09 1.16 -6.27
N ALA A 161 -3.05 1.71 -7.05
CA ALA A 161 -2.75 2.19 -8.40
C ALA A 161 -1.72 3.33 -8.38
N ASN A 162 -1.84 4.22 -7.41
CA ASN A 162 -0.88 5.31 -7.23
C ASN A 162 0.49 4.82 -6.75
N ALA A 163 0.55 3.73 -5.95
CA ALA A 163 1.81 3.07 -5.59
C ALA A 163 2.50 2.49 -6.82
N PHE A 164 1.76 1.78 -7.67
CA PHE A 164 2.31 1.27 -8.93
C PHE A 164 2.89 2.41 -9.79
N ARG A 165 2.13 3.50 -9.98
CA ARG A 165 2.61 4.69 -10.70
C ARG A 165 3.85 5.30 -10.06
N LEU A 166 3.83 5.57 -8.75
CA LEU A 166 4.97 6.15 -8.03
C LEU A 166 6.27 5.36 -8.23
N LEU A 167 6.16 4.04 -8.26
CA LEU A 167 7.29 3.11 -8.32
C LEU A 167 7.80 2.89 -9.75
N THR A 168 6.93 2.96 -10.75
CA THR A 168 7.26 2.61 -12.14
C THR A 168 7.37 3.80 -13.08
N HIS A 169 6.64 4.90 -12.80
CA HIS A 169 6.63 6.07 -13.66
C HIS A 169 7.98 6.80 -13.67
N GLN A 170 8.41 7.17 -14.87
CA GLN A 170 9.61 7.98 -15.07
C GLN A 170 9.30 9.46 -14.86
N PHE A 171 9.27 9.90 -13.61
CA PHE A 171 9.20 11.34 -13.33
C PHE A 171 10.41 12.09 -13.89
N ARG A 172 10.23 13.36 -14.20
CA ARG A 172 11.30 14.19 -14.77
C ARG A 172 12.58 14.14 -13.94
N GLY A 173 13.69 13.87 -14.61
CA GLY A 173 15.00 13.73 -13.97
C GLY A 173 15.28 12.36 -13.35
N ARG A 174 14.35 11.40 -13.48
CA ARG A 174 14.57 10.00 -13.07
C ARG A 174 15.00 9.13 -14.26
N ARG A 175 15.61 8.00 -13.95
CA ARG A 175 15.92 6.94 -14.92
C ARG A 175 14.66 6.26 -15.42
N PRO A 176 14.68 5.62 -16.60
CA PRO A 176 13.62 4.71 -17.01
C PRO A 176 13.29 3.67 -15.95
N GLY A 177 12.01 3.26 -15.85
CA GLY A 177 11.56 2.31 -14.84
C GLY A 177 11.38 2.86 -13.43
N GLY A 178 11.38 4.19 -13.27
CA GLY A 178 11.09 4.84 -11.99
C GLY A 178 12.11 4.52 -10.88
N PHE A 179 11.72 3.65 -9.95
CA PHE A 179 12.61 3.11 -8.90
C PHE A 179 13.53 2.01 -9.41
N ALA A 180 13.33 1.52 -10.64
CA ALA A 180 14.04 0.40 -11.23
C ALA A 180 14.07 -0.84 -10.31
N LEU A 181 12.90 -1.19 -9.76
CA LEU A 181 12.71 -2.42 -8.99
C LEU A 181 12.68 -3.64 -9.91
N THR A 182 12.86 -4.83 -9.35
CA THR A 182 12.67 -6.08 -10.08
C THR A 182 11.20 -6.26 -10.45
N TYR A 183 10.93 -6.93 -11.57
CA TYR A 183 9.57 -7.21 -12.01
C TYR A 183 8.78 -7.98 -10.94
N SER A 184 9.41 -8.93 -10.25
CA SER A 184 8.80 -9.71 -9.18
C SER A 184 8.37 -8.82 -8.01
N THR A 185 9.22 -7.89 -7.57
CA THR A 185 8.86 -6.95 -6.50
C THR A 185 7.71 -6.03 -6.93
N VAL A 186 7.77 -5.48 -8.15
CA VAL A 186 6.70 -4.61 -8.68
C VAL A 186 5.36 -5.35 -8.75
N ALA A 187 5.35 -6.59 -9.28
CA ALA A 187 4.12 -7.39 -9.39
C ALA A 187 3.54 -7.77 -8.02
N SER A 188 4.41 -7.99 -7.03
CA SER A 188 3.99 -8.40 -5.68
C SER A 188 3.28 -7.30 -4.89
N ILE A 189 3.31 -6.03 -5.37
CA ILE A 189 2.59 -4.90 -4.78
C ILE A 189 1.18 -4.77 -5.39
N VAL A 190 0.95 -5.30 -6.59
CA VAL A 190 -0.30 -5.07 -7.34
C VAL A 190 -1.43 -5.98 -6.83
N LYS A 191 -2.12 -5.54 -5.80
CA LYS A 191 -3.26 -6.26 -5.18
C LYS A 191 -4.45 -6.43 -6.14
N TYR A 192 -4.68 -5.48 -7.03
CA TYR A 192 -5.80 -5.42 -7.98
C TYR A 192 -5.28 -5.32 -9.41
N PRO A 193 -4.80 -6.39 -10.05
CA PRO A 193 -4.11 -6.35 -11.34
C PRO A 193 -5.08 -6.12 -12.51
N TYR A 194 -5.89 -5.09 -12.44
CA TYR A 194 -6.85 -4.68 -13.48
C TYR A 194 -7.02 -3.17 -13.52
N SER A 195 -7.43 -2.68 -14.70
CA SER A 195 -7.63 -1.25 -14.95
C SER A 195 -8.89 -0.71 -14.26
N SER A 196 -8.98 0.61 -14.10
CA SER A 196 -10.12 1.31 -13.50
C SER A 196 -11.45 1.05 -14.22
N LEU A 197 -11.44 0.63 -15.50
CA LEU A 197 -12.63 0.23 -16.24
C LEU A 197 -13.34 -1.00 -15.60
N LEU A 198 -12.62 -1.78 -14.84
CA LEU A 198 -13.14 -2.96 -14.11
C LEU A 198 -13.33 -2.71 -12.60
N ALA A 199 -13.07 -1.49 -12.13
CA ALA A 199 -13.19 -1.14 -10.71
C ALA A 199 -14.62 -1.31 -10.18
N GLY A 200 -15.63 -1.00 -11.00
CA GLY A 200 -17.04 -1.17 -10.66
C GLY A 200 -17.40 -0.51 -9.33
N GLY A 201 -18.41 -1.05 -8.65
CA GLY A 201 -18.87 -0.51 -7.35
C GLY A 201 -17.91 -0.68 -6.17
N LYS A 202 -16.78 -1.38 -6.35
CA LYS A 202 -15.76 -1.58 -5.29
C LYS A 202 -14.69 -0.51 -5.27
N SER A 203 -14.63 0.37 -6.29
CA SER A 203 -13.63 1.45 -6.41
C SER A 203 -12.18 1.00 -6.19
N LYS A 204 -11.82 -0.20 -6.68
CA LYS A 204 -10.49 -0.79 -6.53
C LYS A 204 -9.93 -1.16 -7.89
N PHE A 205 -8.67 -0.75 -8.17
CA PHE A 205 -7.92 -1.09 -9.37
C PHE A 205 -6.41 -0.92 -9.11
N GLY A 206 -5.54 -1.40 -10.00
CA GLY A 206 -4.11 -1.50 -9.71
C GLY A 206 -3.19 -0.62 -10.54
N PHE A 207 -3.67 0.02 -11.61
CA PHE A 207 -2.85 0.89 -12.45
C PHE A 207 -3.71 1.87 -13.26
N PHE A 208 -3.23 3.09 -13.43
CA PHE A 208 -3.87 4.11 -14.27
C PHE A 208 -3.68 3.81 -15.76
N ALA A 209 -4.44 4.50 -16.62
CA ALA A 209 -4.31 4.36 -18.07
C ALA A 209 -2.87 4.60 -18.57
N THR A 210 -2.15 5.52 -17.93
CA THR A 210 -0.75 5.84 -18.26
C THR A 210 0.24 4.73 -17.94
N GLU A 211 -0.10 3.82 -17.03
CA GLU A 211 0.76 2.70 -16.63
C GLU A 211 0.35 1.36 -17.25
N GLU A 212 -0.64 1.33 -18.18
CA GLU A 212 -1.10 0.08 -18.81
C GLU A 212 0.00 -0.66 -19.58
N GLU A 213 0.85 0.07 -20.31
CA GLU A 213 1.95 -0.56 -21.07
C GLU A 213 2.99 -1.15 -20.11
N THR A 214 3.30 -0.44 -19.02
CA THR A 214 4.19 -0.96 -17.97
C THR A 214 3.61 -2.22 -17.33
N MET A 215 2.30 -2.25 -17.04
CA MET A 215 1.66 -3.45 -16.50
C MET A 215 1.66 -4.62 -17.49
N LYS A 216 1.49 -4.37 -18.79
CA LYS A 216 1.63 -5.40 -19.83
C LYS A 216 3.05 -5.96 -19.89
N GLU A 217 4.06 -5.09 -19.78
CA GLU A 217 5.47 -5.49 -19.72
C GLU A 217 5.72 -6.39 -18.50
N VAL A 218 5.28 -5.97 -17.31
CA VAL A 218 5.38 -6.75 -16.06
C VAL A 218 4.70 -8.11 -16.21
N ALA A 219 3.46 -8.13 -16.71
CA ALA A 219 2.70 -9.36 -16.86
C ALA A 219 3.34 -10.32 -17.88
N THR A 220 3.91 -9.80 -18.97
CA THR A 220 4.58 -10.59 -20.00
C THR A 220 5.86 -11.21 -19.47
N GLU A 221 6.69 -10.43 -18.76
CA GLU A 221 7.94 -10.92 -18.16
C GLU A 221 7.69 -12.06 -17.17
N LEU A 222 6.67 -11.90 -16.33
CA LEU A 222 6.37 -12.85 -15.25
C LEU A 222 5.38 -13.95 -15.66
N GLY A 223 4.88 -13.95 -16.90
CA GLY A 223 3.89 -14.93 -17.36
C GLY A 223 2.57 -14.87 -16.61
N LEU A 224 2.12 -13.67 -16.20
CA LEU A 224 0.84 -13.51 -15.53
C LEU A 224 -0.32 -13.72 -16.53
N GLU A 225 -1.25 -14.59 -16.18
CA GLU A 225 -2.36 -14.94 -17.04
C GLU A 225 -3.34 -13.77 -17.22
N ARG A 226 -3.68 -13.44 -18.45
CA ARG A 226 -4.71 -12.45 -18.78
C ARG A 226 -6.09 -13.01 -18.51
N ARG A 227 -6.94 -12.24 -17.79
CA ARG A 227 -8.27 -12.66 -17.35
C ARG A 227 -9.41 -12.29 -18.28
N THR A 228 -9.31 -11.15 -18.95
CA THR A 228 -10.37 -10.63 -19.83
C THR A 228 -9.79 -10.14 -21.15
N ALA A 229 -10.60 -10.20 -22.21
CA ALA A 229 -10.23 -9.67 -23.52
C ALA A 229 -10.53 -8.17 -23.68
N SER A 230 -11.58 -7.67 -23.00
CA SER A 230 -12.13 -6.33 -23.21
C SER A 230 -11.39 -5.21 -22.47
N ALA A 231 -10.79 -5.51 -21.32
CA ALA A 231 -9.98 -4.55 -20.56
C ALA A 231 -8.76 -5.27 -19.98
N LEU A 232 -7.73 -4.52 -19.59
CA LEU A 232 -6.54 -5.12 -18.97
C LEU A 232 -6.88 -5.67 -17.60
N SER A 233 -6.73 -6.97 -17.45
CA SER A 233 -6.87 -7.69 -16.20
C SER A 233 -6.02 -8.95 -16.22
N TYR A 234 -5.27 -9.18 -15.16
CA TYR A 234 -4.36 -10.30 -15.00
C TYR A 234 -4.67 -11.10 -13.73
N ALA A 235 -4.14 -12.32 -13.64
CA ALA A 235 -4.07 -13.03 -12.39
C ALA A 235 -3.13 -12.30 -11.43
N ARG A 236 -3.40 -12.37 -10.13
CA ARG A 236 -2.49 -11.85 -9.10
C ARG A 236 -1.16 -12.60 -9.15
N HIS A 237 -0.06 -11.90 -8.98
CA HIS A 237 1.22 -12.54 -8.67
C HIS A 237 1.09 -13.32 -7.35
N PRO A 238 1.56 -14.57 -7.25
CA PRO A 238 1.38 -15.38 -6.04
C PRO A 238 1.80 -14.70 -4.75
N LEU A 239 2.91 -13.96 -4.76
CA LEU A 239 3.43 -13.31 -3.56
C LEU A 239 2.57 -12.14 -3.05
N VAL A 240 1.62 -11.64 -3.87
CA VAL A 240 0.63 -10.63 -3.41
C VAL A 240 -0.19 -11.15 -2.24
N TYR A 241 -0.52 -12.44 -2.22
CA TYR A 241 -1.28 -13.03 -1.13
C TYR A 241 -0.53 -13.00 0.21
N LEU A 242 0.79 -13.15 0.17
CA LEU A 242 1.65 -13.02 1.37
C LEU A 242 1.76 -11.57 1.83
N VAL A 243 1.88 -10.62 0.88
CA VAL A 243 1.90 -9.19 1.17
C VAL A 243 0.57 -8.74 1.78
N GLU A 244 -0.57 -9.15 1.18
CA GLU A 244 -1.91 -8.88 1.67
C GLU A 244 -2.11 -9.46 3.09
N ALA A 245 -1.69 -10.69 3.33
CA ALA A 245 -1.81 -11.32 4.66
C ALA A 245 -0.95 -10.60 5.71
N ALA A 246 0.27 -10.19 5.37
CA ALA A 246 1.13 -9.44 6.27
C ALA A 246 0.51 -8.10 6.68
N ASP A 247 -0.10 -7.39 5.72
CA ASP A 247 -0.81 -6.13 5.94
C ASP A 247 -2.05 -6.34 6.81
N ASP A 248 -2.93 -7.29 6.41
CA ASP A 248 -4.18 -7.59 7.11
C ASP A 248 -3.92 -8.01 8.57
N ILE A 249 -2.91 -8.84 8.84
CA ILE A 249 -2.53 -9.27 10.20
C ILE A 249 -2.02 -8.09 11.01
N CYS A 250 -1.09 -7.32 10.44
CA CYS A 250 -0.47 -6.19 11.12
C CYS A 250 -1.52 -5.12 11.45
N TYR A 251 -2.26 -4.68 10.44
CA TYR A 251 -3.27 -3.65 10.57
C TYR A 251 -4.29 -3.98 11.66
N GLN A 252 -4.90 -5.18 11.60
CA GLN A 252 -5.97 -5.56 12.51
C GLN A 252 -5.51 -5.66 13.97
N ILE A 253 -4.36 -6.27 14.20
CA ILE A 253 -3.88 -6.52 15.57
C ILE A 253 -3.30 -5.26 16.21
N MET A 254 -2.58 -4.44 15.42
CA MET A 254 -2.03 -3.19 15.90
C MET A 254 -3.11 -2.15 16.20
N ASP A 255 -4.19 -2.11 15.44
CA ASP A 255 -5.31 -1.20 15.71
C ASP A 255 -5.98 -1.48 17.07
N ILE A 256 -6.10 -2.74 17.48
CA ILE A 256 -6.61 -3.11 18.80
C ILE A 256 -5.66 -2.63 19.91
N GLU A 257 -4.34 -2.76 19.71
CA GLU A 257 -3.35 -2.26 20.68
C GLU A 257 -3.38 -0.74 20.78
N ASP A 258 -3.39 -0.03 19.65
CA ASP A 258 -3.43 1.43 19.63
C ASP A 258 -4.73 1.98 20.23
N ALA A 259 -5.86 1.32 19.98
CA ALA A 259 -7.13 1.68 20.59
C ALA A 259 -7.11 1.53 22.12
N ALA A 260 -6.40 0.51 22.63
CA ALA A 260 -6.21 0.36 24.08
C ALA A 260 -5.28 1.46 24.66
N LYS A 261 -4.20 1.82 23.95
CA LYS A 261 -3.31 2.93 24.33
C LYS A 261 -4.01 4.28 24.35
N LEU A 262 -4.95 4.49 23.44
CA LEU A 262 -5.77 5.71 23.33
C LEU A 262 -7.02 5.68 24.23
N HIS A 263 -7.21 4.63 25.03
CA HIS A 263 -8.39 4.46 25.89
C HIS A 263 -9.74 4.42 25.15
N ILE A 264 -9.73 4.10 23.86
CA ILE A 264 -10.94 3.83 23.05
C ILE A 264 -11.50 2.45 23.44
N LEU A 265 -10.60 1.50 23.68
CA LEU A 265 -10.90 0.20 24.29
C LEU A 265 -10.31 0.14 25.70
N SER A 266 -10.99 -0.55 26.62
CA SER A 266 -10.36 -0.90 27.89
C SER A 266 -9.28 -1.97 27.66
N ARG A 267 -8.35 -2.08 28.60
CA ARG A 267 -7.32 -3.13 28.55
C ARG A 267 -7.91 -4.53 28.61
N GLU A 268 -8.97 -4.70 29.39
CA GLU A 268 -9.69 -5.97 29.52
C GLU A 268 -10.34 -6.36 28.20
N GLU A 269 -10.98 -5.42 27.49
CA GLU A 269 -11.56 -5.65 26.18
C GLU A 269 -10.49 -6.07 25.17
N ALA A 270 -9.38 -5.33 25.06
CA ALA A 270 -8.28 -5.65 24.15
C ALA A 270 -7.67 -7.04 24.47
N ARG A 271 -7.45 -7.34 25.75
CA ARG A 271 -6.95 -8.65 26.16
C ARG A 271 -7.95 -9.77 25.84
N GLY A 272 -9.24 -9.52 26.04
CA GLY A 272 -10.31 -10.46 25.69
C GLY A 272 -10.29 -10.80 24.20
N LEU A 273 -10.23 -9.78 23.34
CA LEU A 273 -10.15 -9.92 21.88
C LEU A 273 -8.90 -10.74 21.46
N LEU A 274 -7.72 -10.38 21.98
CA LEU A 274 -6.48 -11.09 21.64
C LEU A 274 -6.43 -12.52 22.22
N SER A 275 -7.04 -12.77 23.38
CA SER A 275 -7.07 -14.10 23.98
C SER A 275 -8.01 -15.08 23.24
N ALA A 276 -8.98 -14.55 22.50
CA ALA A 276 -9.96 -15.37 21.75
C ALA A 276 -9.34 -16.17 20.58
N PHE A 277 -8.13 -15.81 20.16
CA PHE A 277 -7.41 -16.56 19.13
C PHE A 277 -6.92 -17.93 19.57
N PHE A 278 -6.78 -18.16 20.88
CA PHE A 278 -6.19 -19.38 21.44
C PHE A 278 -7.25 -20.38 21.87
N SER A 279 -6.94 -21.67 21.73
CA SER A 279 -7.67 -22.74 22.40
C SER A 279 -7.48 -22.66 23.93
N GLU A 280 -8.23 -23.44 24.69
CA GLU A 280 -8.09 -23.47 26.15
C GLU A 280 -6.70 -23.91 26.59
N ASP A 281 -6.06 -24.85 25.88
CA ASP A 281 -4.74 -25.36 26.21
C ASP A 281 -3.65 -24.33 25.87
N GLU A 282 -3.69 -23.76 24.66
CA GLU A 282 -2.80 -22.67 24.23
C GLU A 282 -2.91 -21.45 25.15
N LEU A 283 -4.14 -21.10 25.55
CA LEU A 283 -4.38 -19.99 26.47
C LEU A 283 -3.75 -20.21 27.85
N ARG A 284 -3.76 -21.45 28.35
CA ARG A 284 -3.07 -21.80 29.60
C ARG A 284 -1.57 -21.57 29.49
N GLU A 285 -0.94 -21.94 28.38
CA GLU A 285 0.49 -21.69 28.15
C GLU A 285 0.78 -20.19 28.05
N VAL A 286 -0.02 -19.44 27.29
CA VAL A 286 0.08 -17.98 27.17
C VAL A 286 -0.08 -17.32 28.54
N GLN A 287 -1.03 -17.75 29.35
CA GLN A 287 -1.24 -17.25 30.71
C GLN A 287 -0.06 -17.53 31.65
N GLN A 288 0.64 -18.67 31.48
CA GLN A 288 1.86 -18.93 32.25
C GLN A 288 2.95 -17.92 31.92
N GLY A 289 3.14 -17.56 30.65
CA GLY A 289 4.08 -16.51 30.23
C GLY A 289 3.70 -15.13 30.79
N LEU A 290 2.41 -14.80 30.79
CA LEU A 290 1.89 -13.54 31.31
C LEU A 290 2.13 -13.34 32.82
N ARG A 291 2.23 -14.42 33.63
CA ARG A 291 2.47 -14.31 35.08
C ARG A 291 3.80 -13.64 35.41
N HIS A 292 4.77 -13.68 34.52
CA HIS A 292 6.08 -13.09 34.71
C HIS A 292 6.16 -11.63 34.22
N ILE A 293 5.10 -11.11 33.63
CA ILE A 293 5.03 -9.76 33.05
C ILE A 293 4.11 -8.93 33.94
N THR A 294 4.67 -7.94 34.62
CA THR A 294 3.92 -7.10 35.56
C THR A 294 3.38 -5.82 34.92
N ASP A 295 4.04 -5.31 33.89
CA ASP A 295 3.58 -4.12 33.16
C ASP A 295 2.40 -4.46 32.24
N PRO A 296 1.27 -3.75 32.34
CA PRO A 296 0.10 -4.04 31.54
C PRO A 296 0.29 -3.82 30.02
N ASN A 297 1.15 -2.90 29.61
CA ASN A 297 1.42 -2.66 28.19
C ASN A 297 2.26 -3.82 27.62
N GLU A 298 3.25 -4.27 28.40
CA GLU A 298 4.05 -5.44 28.04
C GLU A 298 3.21 -6.73 27.99
N GLN A 299 2.17 -6.86 28.83
CA GLN A 299 1.22 -7.97 28.74
C GLN A 299 0.44 -7.95 27.42
N THR A 300 0.01 -6.77 26.97
CA THR A 300 -0.67 -6.61 25.67
C THR A 300 0.29 -6.90 24.52
N ALA A 301 1.53 -6.39 24.59
CA ALA A 301 2.57 -6.66 23.59
C ALA A 301 2.92 -8.15 23.48
N TYR A 302 2.98 -8.86 24.61
CA TYR A 302 3.19 -10.30 24.63
C TYR A 302 2.04 -11.07 23.94
N LEU A 303 0.78 -10.75 24.28
CA LEU A 303 -0.41 -11.34 23.65
C LEU A 303 -0.41 -11.08 22.15
N ARG A 304 -0.18 -9.83 21.74
CA ARG A 304 -0.04 -9.43 20.34
C ARG A 304 0.97 -10.31 19.61
N SER A 305 2.17 -10.48 20.18
CA SER A 305 3.23 -11.27 19.54
C SER A 305 2.82 -12.73 19.34
N LYS A 306 2.10 -13.31 20.29
CA LYS A 306 1.58 -14.68 20.19
C LYS A 306 0.50 -14.82 19.11
N VAL A 307 -0.43 -13.86 19.06
CA VAL A 307 -1.48 -13.83 18.02
C VAL A 307 -0.86 -13.66 16.63
N ILE A 308 0.09 -12.75 16.48
CA ILE A 308 0.80 -12.54 15.20
C ILE A 308 1.48 -13.81 14.74
N ASN A 309 2.21 -14.52 15.63
CA ASN A 309 2.88 -15.77 15.27
C ASN A 309 1.89 -16.82 14.81
N LEU A 310 0.78 -17.00 15.53
CA LEU A 310 -0.30 -17.92 15.16
C LEU A 310 -0.83 -17.62 13.75
N LEU A 311 -1.15 -16.36 13.49
CA LEU A 311 -1.71 -15.93 12.20
C LEU A 311 -0.70 -16.07 11.05
N VAL A 312 0.57 -15.81 11.28
CA VAL A 312 1.66 -15.96 10.29
C VAL A 312 1.83 -17.43 9.90
N GLU A 313 1.87 -18.32 10.89
CA GLU A 313 2.02 -19.76 10.64
C GLU A 313 0.80 -20.32 9.89
N GLU A 314 -0.41 -19.95 10.31
CA GLU A 314 -1.65 -20.39 9.67
C GLU A 314 -1.77 -19.85 8.24
N ALA A 315 -1.49 -18.58 8.01
CA ALA A 315 -1.53 -17.97 6.67
C ALA A 315 -0.49 -18.60 5.71
N ALA A 316 0.71 -18.91 6.22
CA ALA A 316 1.72 -19.59 5.42
C ALA A 316 1.28 -21.01 5.05
N GLY A 317 0.67 -21.75 5.97
CA GLY A 317 0.09 -23.07 5.72
C GLY A 317 -1.00 -23.02 4.63
N ILE A 318 -1.95 -22.10 4.75
CA ILE A 318 -3.02 -21.88 3.76
C ILE A 318 -2.44 -21.58 2.37
N PHE A 319 -1.42 -20.73 2.30
CA PHE A 319 -0.74 -20.41 1.03
C PHE A 319 -0.14 -21.67 0.39
N LEU A 320 0.56 -22.49 1.16
CA LEU A 320 1.24 -23.71 0.70
C LEU A 320 0.24 -24.79 0.27
N ASP A 321 -0.87 -24.92 0.94
CA ASP A 321 -1.96 -25.84 0.59
C ASP A 321 -2.69 -25.39 -0.67
N ALA A 322 -2.85 -24.08 -0.85
CA ALA A 322 -3.51 -23.48 -2.00
C ALA A 322 -2.57 -23.21 -3.18
N GLU A 323 -1.27 -23.57 -3.12
CA GLU A 323 -0.26 -23.22 -4.12
C GLU A 323 -0.72 -23.45 -5.56
N GLN A 324 -1.27 -24.62 -5.86
CA GLN A 324 -1.71 -24.96 -7.21
C GLN A 324 -2.86 -24.06 -7.70
N ALA A 325 -3.82 -23.75 -6.83
CA ALA A 325 -4.91 -22.83 -7.16
C ALA A 325 -4.41 -21.39 -7.33
N ILE A 326 -3.43 -20.96 -6.54
CA ILE A 326 -2.77 -19.66 -6.65
C ILE A 326 -2.01 -19.56 -7.97
N LEU A 327 -1.22 -20.57 -8.33
CA LEU A 327 -0.46 -20.61 -9.59
C LEU A 327 -1.37 -20.71 -10.82
N ALA A 328 -2.52 -21.40 -10.71
CA ALA A 328 -3.57 -21.39 -11.73
C ALA A 328 -4.39 -20.09 -11.74
N GLY A 329 -4.13 -19.20 -10.77
CA GLY A 329 -4.86 -17.94 -10.59
C GLY A 329 -6.35 -18.14 -10.28
N THR A 330 -6.77 -19.28 -9.79
CA THR A 330 -8.17 -19.60 -9.44
C THR A 330 -8.48 -19.42 -7.96
N PHE A 331 -7.46 -19.19 -7.13
CA PHE A 331 -7.66 -18.92 -5.71
C PHE A 331 -8.44 -17.62 -5.51
N SER A 332 -9.50 -17.67 -4.70
CA SER A 332 -10.41 -16.55 -4.44
C SER A 332 -10.28 -16.02 -3.03
N GLY A 333 -10.40 -14.71 -2.87
CA GLY A 333 -10.29 -14.04 -1.56
C GLY A 333 -8.84 -13.77 -1.15
N SER A 334 -8.63 -13.52 0.15
CA SER A 334 -7.32 -13.40 0.80
C SER A 334 -7.04 -14.64 1.65
N LEU A 335 -5.80 -14.85 2.09
CA LEU A 335 -5.45 -15.96 2.98
C LEU A 335 -6.24 -15.89 4.30
N ILE A 336 -6.49 -14.67 4.81
CA ILE A 336 -7.25 -14.44 6.05
C ILE A 336 -8.71 -14.94 5.95
N HIS A 337 -9.30 -14.96 4.76
CA HIS A 337 -10.64 -15.51 4.58
C HIS A 337 -10.72 -17.04 4.76
N HIS A 338 -9.58 -17.72 4.71
CA HIS A 338 -9.45 -19.17 4.81
C HIS A 338 -8.88 -19.65 6.15
N LEU A 339 -8.74 -18.76 7.14
CA LEU A 339 -8.33 -19.12 8.50
C LEU A 339 -9.26 -20.18 9.10
N GLU A 340 -8.72 -20.98 10.03
CA GLU A 340 -9.46 -21.92 10.83
C GLU A 340 -10.66 -21.24 11.54
N PRO A 341 -11.78 -21.93 11.74
CA PRO A 341 -13.03 -21.31 12.23
C PRO A 341 -12.86 -20.48 13.50
N ARG A 342 -12.05 -20.94 14.47
CA ARG A 342 -11.78 -20.21 15.72
C ARG A 342 -10.99 -18.93 15.46
N THR A 343 -9.85 -19.04 14.78
CA THR A 343 -8.97 -17.93 14.47
C THR A 343 -9.68 -16.89 13.62
N LYS A 344 -10.47 -17.36 12.66
CA LYS A 344 -11.32 -16.50 11.83
C LYS A 344 -12.35 -15.73 12.65
N ALA A 345 -13.08 -16.42 13.55
CA ALA A 345 -14.07 -15.77 14.41
C ALA A 345 -13.43 -14.72 15.32
N ALA A 346 -12.25 -14.99 15.87
CA ALA A 346 -11.50 -14.01 16.68
C ALA A 346 -11.05 -12.81 15.83
N TYR A 347 -10.54 -13.04 14.63
CA TYR A 347 -10.15 -11.99 13.69
C TYR A 347 -11.35 -11.11 13.30
N GLU A 348 -12.49 -11.72 12.97
CA GLU A 348 -13.73 -11.00 12.65
C GLU A 348 -14.27 -10.18 13.84
N ALA A 349 -14.13 -10.68 15.07
CA ALA A 349 -14.50 -9.93 16.29
C ALA A 349 -13.62 -8.68 16.45
N CYS A 350 -12.30 -8.79 16.19
CA CYS A 350 -11.40 -7.63 16.15
C CYS A 350 -11.84 -6.63 15.06
N SER A 351 -12.14 -7.10 13.86
CA SER A 351 -12.58 -6.24 12.74
C SER A 351 -13.90 -5.52 13.03
N GLN A 352 -14.88 -6.22 13.60
CA GLN A 352 -16.16 -5.61 13.99
C GLN A 352 -15.96 -4.53 15.06
N THR A 353 -15.12 -4.80 16.04
CA THR A 353 -14.77 -3.83 17.10
C THR A 353 -14.06 -2.60 16.53
N ALA A 354 -13.08 -2.81 15.64
CA ALA A 354 -12.37 -1.73 14.98
C ALA A 354 -13.34 -0.85 14.16
N TYR A 355 -14.20 -1.47 13.37
CA TYR A 355 -15.19 -0.76 12.56
C TYR A 355 -16.19 0.04 13.40
N ALA A 356 -16.68 -0.55 14.50
CA ALA A 356 -17.69 0.07 15.33
C ALA A 356 -17.15 1.22 16.19
N ARG A 357 -15.93 1.11 16.70
CA ARG A 357 -15.40 1.99 17.74
C ARG A 357 -14.18 2.79 17.32
N ILE A 358 -13.30 2.25 16.47
CA ILE A 358 -12.03 2.89 16.10
C ILE A 358 -12.24 3.82 14.90
N TYR A 359 -12.72 3.28 13.78
CA TYR A 359 -12.84 4.08 12.54
C TYR A 359 -13.97 5.10 12.54
N ARG A 360 -14.84 5.04 13.55
CA ARG A 360 -15.91 6.01 13.80
C ARG A 360 -15.62 6.92 14.99
N ALA A 361 -14.44 6.86 15.56
CA ALA A 361 -14.03 7.79 16.60
C ALA A 361 -14.08 9.22 16.06
N ARG A 362 -14.46 10.16 16.91
CA ARG A 362 -14.66 11.57 16.52
C ARG A 362 -13.41 12.16 15.88
N GLU A 363 -12.26 11.84 16.43
CA GLU A 363 -10.96 12.30 15.96
C GLU A 363 -10.68 11.85 14.52
N VAL A 364 -11.08 10.62 14.17
CA VAL A 364 -10.94 10.08 12.80
C VAL A 364 -11.89 10.79 11.85
N VAL A 365 -13.14 11.00 12.26
CA VAL A 365 -14.15 11.71 11.45
C VAL A 365 -13.75 13.18 11.23
N ASP A 366 -13.19 13.86 12.23
CA ASP A 366 -12.72 15.25 12.10
C ASP A 366 -11.58 15.36 11.06
N VAL A 367 -10.67 14.38 11.01
CA VAL A 367 -9.62 14.31 9.97
C VAL A 367 -10.21 14.07 8.59
N GLU A 368 -11.23 13.24 8.47
CA GLU A 368 -11.92 12.99 7.20
C GLU A 368 -12.56 14.29 6.65
N LEU A 369 -13.27 15.02 7.50
CA LEU A 369 -13.88 16.30 7.14
C LEU A 369 -12.83 17.35 6.72
N ALA A 370 -11.74 17.45 7.50
CA ALA A 370 -10.64 18.36 7.18
C ALA A 370 -9.96 17.97 5.88
N GLY A 371 -9.63 16.69 5.69
CA GLY A 371 -9.02 16.16 4.48
C GLY A 371 -9.84 16.49 3.22
N HIS A 372 -11.16 16.29 3.28
CA HIS A 372 -12.04 16.61 2.16
C HIS A 372 -11.95 18.10 1.75
N ARG A 373 -11.92 19.02 2.70
CA ARG A 373 -11.79 20.46 2.44
C ARG A 373 -10.41 20.82 1.90
N ILE A 374 -9.36 20.24 2.46
CA ILE A 374 -7.99 20.47 2.03
C ILE A 374 -7.81 19.99 0.59
N PHE A 375 -8.23 18.77 0.25
CA PHE A 375 -8.12 18.24 -1.10
C PHE A 375 -8.91 19.04 -2.13
N THR A 376 -10.16 19.40 -1.82
CA THR A 376 -10.99 20.23 -2.71
C THR A 376 -10.28 21.54 -3.04
N ALA A 377 -9.75 22.23 -2.04
CA ALA A 377 -9.07 23.50 -2.26
C ALA A 377 -7.75 23.34 -3.03
N LEU A 378 -6.93 22.36 -2.69
CA LEU A 378 -5.66 22.12 -3.38
C LEU A 378 -5.86 21.72 -4.83
N LEU A 379 -6.81 20.82 -5.12
CA LEU A 379 -7.15 20.39 -6.47
C LEU A 379 -7.65 21.58 -7.31
N ASP A 380 -8.62 22.35 -6.81
CA ASP A 380 -9.15 23.52 -7.52
C ASP A 380 -8.05 24.54 -7.85
N GLN A 381 -7.26 24.92 -6.85
CA GLN A 381 -6.24 25.97 -7.04
C GLN A 381 -5.13 25.51 -8.00
N LEU A 382 -4.67 24.26 -7.90
CA LEU A 382 -3.58 23.76 -8.76
C LEU A 382 -4.06 23.50 -10.20
N LEU A 383 -5.28 23.00 -10.39
CA LEU A 383 -5.83 22.80 -11.73
C LEU A 383 -6.10 24.13 -12.42
N GLU A 384 -6.73 25.11 -11.74
CA GLU A 384 -6.91 26.46 -12.28
C GLU A 384 -5.57 27.14 -12.62
N ALA A 385 -4.57 26.96 -11.77
CA ALA A 385 -3.25 27.52 -12.04
C ALA A 385 -2.60 26.92 -13.30
N GLN A 386 -2.80 25.65 -13.58
CA GLN A 386 -2.29 25.03 -14.81
C GLN A 386 -3.07 25.47 -16.08
N LEU A 387 -4.34 25.85 -15.94
CA LEU A 387 -5.15 26.35 -17.04
C LEU A 387 -4.85 27.81 -17.38
N HIS A 388 -4.48 28.59 -16.39
CA HIS A 388 -4.18 30.00 -16.51
C HIS A 388 -2.77 30.32 -15.99
N PRO A 389 -1.70 29.73 -16.62
CA PRO A 389 -0.33 29.82 -16.11
C PRO A 389 0.23 31.25 -16.16
N ASP A 390 -0.35 32.11 -16.98
CA ASP A 390 0.07 33.52 -17.15
C ASP A 390 -0.43 34.45 -16.04
N TYR A 391 -1.40 34.02 -15.23
CA TYR A 391 -1.88 34.82 -14.11
C TYR A 391 -0.80 34.91 -13.03
N GLN A 392 -0.68 36.09 -12.41
CA GLN A 392 0.33 36.33 -11.39
C GLN A 392 0.26 35.33 -10.24
N TYR A 393 -0.94 35.05 -9.74
CA TYR A 393 -1.17 34.06 -8.68
C TYR A 393 -0.75 32.66 -9.12
N SER A 394 -1.14 32.25 -10.32
CA SER A 394 -0.83 30.93 -10.88
C SER A 394 0.67 30.70 -10.98
N ARG A 395 1.42 31.69 -11.51
CA ARG A 395 2.89 31.62 -11.57
C ARG A 395 3.51 31.44 -10.19
N THR A 396 3.01 32.19 -9.20
CA THR A 396 3.51 32.09 -7.83
C THR A 396 3.19 30.72 -7.22
N LEU A 397 1.98 30.19 -7.41
CA LEU A 397 1.58 28.88 -6.89
C LEU A 397 2.39 27.76 -7.56
N LEU A 398 2.46 27.75 -8.90
CA LEU A 398 3.18 26.72 -9.65
C LEU A 398 4.70 26.74 -9.39
N SER A 399 5.29 27.89 -9.07
CA SER A 399 6.71 27.97 -8.70
C SER A 399 7.08 27.21 -7.42
N ARG A 400 6.10 26.88 -6.59
CA ARG A 400 6.27 26.05 -5.39
C ARG A 400 6.28 24.55 -5.69
N VAL A 401 5.78 24.14 -6.87
CA VAL A 401 5.73 22.74 -7.25
C VAL A 401 7.08 22.31 -7.82
N SER A 402 7.59 21.19 -7.32
CA SER A 402 8.84 20.63 -7.86
C SER A 402 8.68 20.28 -9.35
N SER A 403 9.68 20.62 -10.16
CA SER A 403 9.69 20.36 -11.60
C SER A 403 9.57 18.88 -11.97
N GLN A 404 9.79 17.96 -11.03
CA GLN A 404 9.61 16.53 -11.25
C GLN A 404 8.17 16.15 -11.62
N TYR A 405 7.16 16.92 -11.16
CA TYR A 405 5.75 16.62 -11.41
C TYR A 405 5.21 17.14 -12.74
N GLU A 406 6.04 17.80 -13.54
CA GLU A 406 5.73 18.24 -14.92
C GLU A 406 4.37 18.92 -15.08
N MET A 407 4.08 19.94 -14.24
CA MET A 407 2.88 20.75 -14.39
C MET A 407 2.80 21.37 -15.80
N GLY A 408 1.58 21.60 -16.30
CA GLY A 408 1.37 22.19 -17.61
C GLY A 408 1.33 21.17 -18.76
N GLN A 409 0.91 19.95 -18.48
CA GLN A 409 0.64 18.93 -19.48
C GLN A 409 -0.33 19.44 -20.56
N SER A 410 -0.22 18.90 -21.78
CA SER A 410 -1.04 19.33 -22.92
C SER A 410 -2.51 18.91 -22.76
N SER A 411 -2.78 17.70 -22.25
CA SER A 411 -4.12 17.18 -22.04
C SER A 411 -4.64 17.48 -20.64
N MET A 412 -5.97 17.57 -20.50
CA MET A 412 -6.62 17.74 -19.19
C MET A 412 -6.39 16.52 -18.29
N TYR A 413 -6.40 15.31 -18.88
CA TYR A 413 -6.04 14.09 -18.15
C TYR A 413 -4.62 14.21 -17.53
N GLY A 414 -3.63 14.65 -18.33
CA GLY A 414 -2.24 14.82 -17.85
C GLY A 414 -2.11 15.89 -16.77
N ARG A 415 -2.87 17.00 -16.86
CA ARG A 415 -2.90 18.06 -15.83
C ARG A 415 -3.47 17.56 -14.51
N ILE A 416 -4.55 16.78 -14.56
CA ILE A 416 -5.12 16.14 -13.37
C ILE A 416 -4.10 15.16 -12.79
N GLN A 417 -3.52 14.30 -13.60
CA GLN A 417 -2.57 13.28 -13.15
C GLN A 417 -1.33 13.91 -12.49
N SER A 418 -0.72 14.94 -13.09
CA SER A 418 0.43 15.64 -12.49
C SER A 418 0.07 16.35 -11.19
N THR A 419 -1.15 16.88 -11.08
CA THR A 419 -1.67 17.45 -9.83
C THR A 419 -1.82 16.38 -8.75
N LEU A 420 -2.39 15.23 -9.10
CA LEU A 420 -2.54 14.10 -8.18
C LEU A 420 -1.19 13.54 -7.73
N ASP A 421 -0.22 13.43 -8.64
CA ASP A 421 1.16 13.03 -8.31
C ASP A 421 1.78 13.95 -7.25
N TYR A 422 1.58 15.27 -7.40
CA TYR A 422 2.10 16.24 -6.44
C TYR A 422 1.39 16.16 -5.10
N ILE A 423 0.04 16.15 -5.10
CA ILE A 423 -0.76 16.13 -3.87
C ILE A 423 -0.57 14.81 -3.12
N SER A 424 -0.61 13.67 -3.82
CA SER A 424 -0.42 12.36 -3.20
C SER A 424 0.99 12.19 -2.62
N GLY A 425 1.98 12.90 -3.18
CA GLY A 425 3.33 12.95 -2.66
C GLY A 425 3.50 13.79 -1.39
N MET A 426 2.50 14.55 -0.96
CA MET A 426 2.56 15.34 0.27
C MET A 426 2.45 14.46 1.53
N THR A 427 2.91 15.01 2.66
CA THR A 427 2.53 14.53 3.99
C THR A 427 1.27 15.25 4.45
N ASP A 428 0.59 14.72 5.46
CA ASP A 428 -0.60 15.34 6.05
C ASP A 428 -0.30 16.76 6.54
N ILE A 429 0.84 16.91 7.22
CA ILE A 429 1.31 18.19 7.75
C ILE A 429 1.56 19.19 6.61
N TYR A 430 2.23 18.75 5.53
CA TYR A 430 2.53 19.62 4.41
C TYR A 430 1.25 20.03 3.64
N ALA A 431 0.32 19.11 3.44
CA ALA A 431 -0.95 19.39 2.79
C ALA A 431 -1.77 20.43 3.58
N LEU A 432 -1.86 20.26 4.90
CA LEU A 432 -2.52 21.21 5.80
C LEU A 432 -1.83 22.58 5.79
N ASP A 433 -0.50 22.62 5.86
CA ASP A 433 0.27 23.85 5.86
C ASP A 433 0.13 24.60 4.52
N LEU A 434 0.23 23.90 3.40
CA LEU A 434 0.00 24.50 2.08
C LEU A 434 -1.41 25.07 1.96
N TYR A 435 -2.44 24.31 2.40
CA TYR A 435 -3.83 24.77 2.42
C TYR A 435 -3.98 26.06 3.22
N ARG A 436 -3.42 26.12 4.44
CA ARG A 436 -3.48 27.31 5.29
C ARG A 436 -2.82 28.53 4.64
N ARG A 437 -1.70 28.35 3.95
CA ARG A 437 -0.96 29.42 3.27
C ARG A 437 -1.73 29.95 2.07
N ILE A 438 -2.27 29.08 1.22
CA ILE A 438 -2.99 29.52 0.01
C ILE A 438 -4.36 30.13 0.32
N THR A 439 -4.96 29.79 1.46
CA THR A 439 -6.23 30.39 1.94
C THR A 439 -6.03 31.62 2.84
N GLY A 440 -4.79 32.00 3.15
CA GLY A 440 -4.49 33.14 4.00
C GLY A 440 -4.75 32.94 5.49
N MET A 441 -5.03 31.69 5.93
CA MET A 441 -5.28 31.38 7.34
C MET A 441 -4.00 31.43 8.19
N ASN A 442 -2.83 31.32 7.57
CA ASN A 442 -1.54 31.37 8.25
C ASN A 442 -0.52 32.11 7.37
N LEU A 443 0.03 33.21 7.89
CA LEU A 443 1.17 33.85 7.27
C LEU A 443 2.45 33.14 7.73
N PRO A 444 3.48 33.03 6.86
CA PRO A 444 4.76 32.50 7.29
C PRO A 444 5.29 33.37 8.43
N ALA A 445 5.69 32.71 9.54
CA ALA A 445 6.46 33.39 10.56
C ALA A 445 7.80 33.83 9.93
N VAL A 446 8.12 35.11 10.03
CA VAL A 446 9.37 35.71 9.57
C VAL A 446 10.46 35.37 10.57
#